data_9055af7a4ba0c79223fd86348cab16f0
#
_entry.id   9055af7a4ba0c79223fd86348cab16f0
#
_cell.length_a   1.000
_cell.length_b   1.000
_cell.length_c   1.000
_cell.angle_alpha   90.00
_cell.angle_beta   90.00
_cell.angle_gamma   90.00
#
_symmetry.space_group_name_H-M   'P 1'
#
loop_
_entity.id
_entity.type
_entity.pdbx_description
1 polymer ?
#
loop_
_entity_poly.entity_id
_entity_poly.type
_entity_poly.pdbx_seq_one_letter_code
_entity_poly.pdbx_strand_id
1 'polypeptide(L)'
;MQRQWQGNFGTRARFLLDLYHLCEYLAAAKTAHTHGRWLDVQKSRLKRNRHDLVLKSLRAFAEPADLPEKEAPVRAAIRYLFNHAHCLDYAGALADELPLGSGLIESGHRHVLQKRLKIAGAWWLWNNARSMAHLRVLRANQDEDAYWKSIWHKHAP
;
A
#
# COMPACT_ATOMS: atom_id res chain seq x y z
N MET A 1 11.47 1.35 2.20
CA MET A 1 10.53 1.00 1.11
C MET A 1 10.61 1.97 -0.07
N GLN A 2 10.48 3.28 0.12
CA GLN A 2 10.52 4.29 -0.97
C GLN A 2 11.80 4.25 -1.83
N ARG A 3 12.99 4.07 -1.24
CA ARG A 3 14.27 3.97 -1.98
C ARG A 3 14.36 2.71 -2.86
N GLN A 4 13.71 1.62 -2.48
CA GLN A 4 13.77 0.35 -3.23
C GLN A 4 12.93 0.38 -4.50
N TRP A 5 11.75 0.99 -4.46
CA TRP A 5 10.92 1.07 -5.66
C TRP A 5 11.51 2.06 -6.67
N GLN A 6 12.08 3.19 -6.22
CA GLN A 6 12.78 4.15 -7.11
C GLN A 6 13.95 3.49 -7.85
N GLY A 7 14.74 2.65 -7.14
CA GLY A 7 15.85 1.92 -7.76
C GLY A 7 15.41 0.88 -8.81
N ASN A 8 14.25 0.23 -8.59
CA ASN A 8 13.79 -0.84 -9.49
C ASN A 8 12.91 -0.35 -10.64
N PHE A 9 12.11 0.69 -10.43
CA PHE A 9 11.09 1.13 -11.38
C PHE A 9 11.35 2.53 -11.94
N GLY A 10 12.15 3.36 -11.26
CA GLY A 10 12.48 4.73 -11.67
C GLY A 10 11.22 5.57 -11.87
N THR A 11 11.15 6.26 -13.02
CA THR A 11 10.00 7.11 -13.40
C THR A 11 8.79 6.33 -13.94
N ARG A 12 8.92 5.01 -14.15
CA ARG A 12 7.84 4.15 -14.67
C ARG A 12 6.78 3.78 -13.62
N ALA A 13 7.04 4.09 -12.35
CA ALA A 13 6.10 3.80 -11.28
C ALA A 13 5.90 5.02 -10.39
N ARG A 14 4.68 5.23 -9.97
CA ARG A 14 4.31 6.21 -8.93
C ARG A 14 3.97 5.46 -7.65
N PHE A 15 4.45 5.96 -6.54
CA PHE A 15 4.11 5.42 -5.23
C PHE A 15 2.84 6.10 -4.71
N LEU A 16 1.80 5.32 -4.45
CA LEU A 16 0.59 5.78 -3.78
C LEU A 16 0.60 5.27 -2.33
N LEU A 17 0.35 6.17 -1.39
CA LEU A 17 0.17 5.78 0.01
C LEU A 17 -1.15 5.00 0.16
N ASP A 18 -1.11 3.90 0.91
CA ASP A 18 -2.32 3.13 1.22
C ASP A 18 -3.37 4.00 1.93
N LEU A 19 -4.52 4.18 1.29
CA LEU A 19 -5.62 4.99 1.82
C LEU A 19 -6.18 4.41 3.12
N TYR A 20 -6.27 3.09 3.23
CA TYR A 20 -6.84 2.44 4.41
C TYR A 20 -5.94 2.62 5.62
N HIS A 21 -4.63 2.47 5.41
CA HIS A 21 -3.65 2.71 6.46
C HIS A 21 -3.65 4.18 6.93
N LEU A 22 -3.77 5.14 5.99
CA LEU A 22 -3.96 6.55 6.34
C LEU A 22 -5.27 6.76 7.13
N CYS A 23 -6.34 6.05 6.75
CA CYS A 23 -7.61 6.13 7.47
C CYS A 23 -7.54 5.59 8.92
N GLU A 24 -6.61 4.67 9.22
CA GLU A 24 -6.36 4.22 10.60
C GLU A 24 -5.83 5.36 11.46
N TYR A 25 -4.88 6.15 10.95
CA TYR A 25 -4.41 7.36 11.63
C TYR A 25 -5.53 8.38 11.85
N LEU A 26 -6.39 8.58 10.85
CA LEU A 26 -7.54 9.48 10.98
C LEU A 26 -8.57 8.95 11.97
N ALA A 27 -8.78 7.63 12.03
CA ALA A 27 -9.67 7.01 13.00
C ALA A 27 -9.15 7.15 14.43
N ALA A 28 -7.83 6.98 14.64
CA ALA A 28 -7.17 7.20 15.92
C ALA A 28 -7.23 8.68 16.35
N ALA A 29 -7.16 9.61 15.38
CA ALA A 29 -7.26 11.05 15.61
C ALA A 29 -8.71 11.54 15.87
N LYS A 30 -9.71 10.64 15.76
CA LYS A 30 -11.10 10.98 16.04
C LYS A 30 -11.27 11.27 17.53
N THR A 31 -11.56 12.52 17.85
CA THR A 31 -11.76 12.99 19.22
C THR A 31 -13.25 13.07 19.58
N ALA A 32 -13.57 13.34 20.85
CA ALA A 32 -14.92 13.62 21.30
C ALA A 32 -15.55 14.83 20.61
N HIS A 33 -14.73 15.74 20.05
CA HIS A 33 -15.19 16.92 19.32
C HIS A 33 -15.49 16.65 17.83
N THR A 34 -15.19 15.45 17.32
CA THR A 34 -15.49 15.05 15.95
C THR A 34 -16.82 14.31 15.92
N HIS A 35 -17.85 14.91 15.36
CA HIS A 35 -19.20 14.34 15.33
C HIS A 35 -19.49 13.48 14.09
N GLY A 36 -20.27 12.42 14.30
CA GLY A 36 -20.93 11.64 13.26
C GLY A 36 -20.03 11.18 12.13
N ARG A 37 -20.25 11.71 10.93
CA ARG A 37 -19.61 11.32 9.67
C ARG A 37 -18.25 11.97 9.41
N TRP A 38 -17.57 12.52 10.42
CA TRP A 38 -16.30 13.24 10.23
C TRP A 38 -15.27 12.42 9.44
N LEU A 39 -15.07 11.16 9.79
CA LEU A 39 -14.11 10.29 9.11
C LEU A 39 -14.50 10.08 7.63
N ASP A 40 -15.78 9.92 7.31
CA ASP A 40 -16.25 9.76 5.93
C ASP A 40 -16.02 11.03 5.10
N VAL A 41 -16.18 12.19 5.71
CA VAL A 41 -15.85 13.48 5.09
C VAL A 41 -14.36 13.56 4.80
N GLN A 42 -13.47 13.16 5.75
CA GLN A 42 -12.03 13.17 5.50
C GLN A 42 -11.65 12.19 4.38
N LYS A 43 -12.21 10.98 4.37
CA LYS A 43 -12.02 10.00 3.27
C LYS A 43 -12.43 10.56 1.92
N SER A 44 -13.58 11.24 1.85
CA SER A 44 -14.05 11.89 0.63
C SER A 44 -13.12 13.01 0.16
N ARG A 45 -12.57 13.80 1.10
CA ARG A 45 -11.58 14.84 0.81
C ARG A 45 -10.28 14.26 0.25
N LEU A 46 -9.77 13.19 0.86
CA LEU A 46 -8.56 12.49 0.38
C LEU A 46 -8.75 11.97 -1.05
N LYS A 47 -9.87 11.30 -1.34
CA LYS A 47 -10.19 10.78 -2.68
C LYS A 47 -10.29 11.88 -3.77
N ARG A 48 -10.42 13.14 -3.37
CA ARG A 48 -10.44 14.33 -4.26
C ARG A 48 -9.16 15.14 -4.18
N ASN A 49 -8.08 14.57 -3.64
CA ASN A 49 -6.79 15.25 -3.41
C ASN A 49 -6.87 16.51 -2.54
N ARG A 50 -7.93 16.66 -1.71
CA ARG A 50 -8.12 17.81 -0.81
C ARG A 50 -7.49 17.55 0.56
N HIS A 51 -6.24 17.08 0.57
CA HIS A 51 -5.47 16.83 1.78
C HIS A 51 -5.20 18.12 2.59
N ASP A 52 -5.21 19.29 1.93
CA ASP A 52 -5.19 20.61 2.56
C ASP A 52 -6.33 20.79 3.57
N LEU A 53 -7.55 20.40 3.19
CA LEU A 53 -8.74 20.47 4.05
C LEU A 53 -8.71 19.45 5.18
N VAL A 54 -8.11 18.28 4.94
CA VAL A 54 -7.91 17.28 5.98
C VAL A 54 -6.95 17.80 7.04
N LEU A 55 -5.79 18.34 6.61
CA LEU A 55 -4.83 18.97 7.51
C LEU A 55 -5.43 20.14 8.31
N LYS A 56 -6.21 21.01 7.64
CA LYS A 56 -6.94 22.11 8.32
C LYS A 56 -7.88 21.57 9.40
N SER A 57 -8.62 20.51 9.08
CA SER A 57 -9.55 19.87 10.01
C SER A 57 -8.83 19.26 11.21
N LEU A 58 -7.69 18.59 11.01
CA LEU A 58 -6.89 17.99 12.10
C LEU A 58 -6.28 19.06 12.99
N ARG A 59 -5.71 20.13 12.41
CA ARG A 59 -5.07 21.22 13.17
C ARG A 59 -6.02 21.92 14.15
N ALA A 60 -7.32 21.91 13.87
CA ALA A 60 -8.33 22.49 14.76
C ALA A 60 -8.47 21.70 16.08
N PHE A 61 -7.96 20.47 16.14
CA PHE A 61 -8.05 19.57 17.31
C PHE A 61 -6.67 19.05 17.74
N ALA A 62 -5.58 19.69 17.27
CA ALA A 62 -4.23 19.26 17.58
C ALA A 62 -3.97 19.37 19.09
N GLU A 63 -3.41 18.31 19.66
CA GLU A 63 -3.04 18.26 21.06
C GLU A 63 -1.91 19.25 21.36
N PRO A 64 -1.79 19.70 22.63
CA PRO A 64 -0.70 20.57 23.08
C PRO A 64 0.68 19.98 22.78
N ALA A 65 1.68 20.84 22.56
CA ALA A 65 3.02 20.41 22.14
C ALA A 65 3.78 19.60 23.23
N ASP A 66 3.47 19.84 24.47
CA ASP A 66 4.05 19.19 25.66
C ASP A 66 3.52 17.77 25.92
N LEU A 67 2.37 17.39 25.28
CA LEU A 67 1.84 16.05 25.41
C LEU A 67 2.76 15.03 24.73
N PRO A 68 3.06 13.88 25.38
CA PRO A 68 3.84 12.80 24.77
C PRO A 68 3.25 12.34 23.45
N GLU A 69 4.10 11.99 22.48
CA GLU A 69 3.68 11.62 21.13
C GLU A 69 2.71 10.41 21.08
N LYS A 70 2.89 9.47 22.01
CA LYS A 70 2.03 8.28 22.12
C LYS A 70 0.58 8.61 22.52
N GLU A 71 0.38 9.79 23.12
CA GLU A 71 -0.90 10.29 23.59
C GLU A 71 -1.47 11.39 22.68
N ALA A 72 -0.81 11.65 21.54
CA ALA A 72 -1.14 12.72 20.60
C ALA A 72 -1.50 12.18 19.20
N PRO A 73 -2.61 11.45 19.06
CA PRO A 73 -3.00 10.82 17.80
C PRO A 73 -3.29 11.82 16.69
N VAL A 74 -3.79 13.03 16.99
CA VAL A 74 -4.03 14.06 15.97
C VAL A 74 -2.70 14.58 15.43
N ARG A 75 -1.72 14.88 16.30
CA ARG A 75 -0.38 15.28 15.85
C ARG A 75 0.30 14.16 15.05
N ALA A 76 0.13 12.91 15.44
CA ALA A 76 0.64 11.77 14.68
C ALA A 76 0.04 11.71 13.28
N ALA A 77 -1.29 11.90 13.14
CA ALA A 77 -1.97 11.94 11.84
C ALA A 77 -1.51 13.13 10.97
N ILE A 78 -1.34 14.31 11.56
CA ILE A 78 -0.81 15.49 10.86
C ILE A 78 0.59 15.21 10.32
N ARG A 79 1.49 14.68 11.16
CA ARG A 79 2.86 14.35 10.77
C ARG A 79 2.88 13.27 9.68
N TYR A 80 2.04 12.25 9.81
CA TYR A 80 1.96 11.18 8.82
C TYR A 80 1.53 11.72 7.45
N LEU A 81 0.48 12.55 7.38
CA LEU A 81 0.04 13.22 6.17
C LEU A 81 1.12 14.12 5.57
N PHE A 82 1.77 14.91 6.40
CA PHE A 82 2.81 15.84 5.95
C PHE A 82 4.01 15.10 5.33
N ASN A 83 4.48 14.05 6.00
CA ASN A 83 5.63 13.26 5.53
C ASN A 83 5.34 12.51 4.22
N HIS A 84 4.07 12.24 3.90
CA HIS A 84 3.66 11.49 2.72
C HIS A 84 2.88 12.33 1.70
N ALA A 85 2.93 13.67 1.82
CA ALA A 85 2.17 14.57 0.95
C ALA A 85 2.41 14.34 -0.56
N HIS A 86 3.61 13.88 -0.93
CA HIS A 86 4.00 13.57 -2.30
C HIS A 86 3.45 12.24 -2.85
N CYS A 87 2.74 11.46 -2.04
CA CYS A 87 2.21 10.13 -2.36
C CYS A 87 0.68 10.05 -2.22
N LEU A 88 -0.04 11.17 -2.27
CA LEU A 88 -1.48 11.25 -1.96
C LEU A 88 -2.35 11.50 -3.20
N ASP A 89 -1.90 11.14 -4.40
CA ASP A 89 -2.69 11.33 -5.62
C ASP A 89 -3.77 10.26 -5.79
N TYR A 90 -4.74 10.27 -4.87
CA TYR A 90 -5.86 9.33 -4.93
C TYR A 90 -6.85 9.64 -6.05
N ALA A 91 -7.02 10.90 -6.41
CA ALA A 91 -7.92 11.28 -7.52
C ALA A 91 -7.37 10.76 -8.85
N GLY A 92 -6.06 10.92 -9.10
CA GLY A 92 -5.41 10.34 -10.28
C GLY A 92 -5.49 8.82 -10.31
N ALA A 93 -5.24 8.15 -9.17
CA ALA A 93 -5.36 6.70 -9.09
C ALA A 93 -6.80 6.21 -9.38
N LEU A 94 -7.82 6.91 -8.90
CA LEU A 94 -9.22 6.58 -9.20
C LEU A 94 -9.56 6.80 -10.67
N ALA A 95 -9.03 7.86 -11.30
CA ALA A 95 -9.24 8.12 -12.72
C ALA A 95 -8.58 7.03 -13.61
N ASP A 96 -7.45 6.49 -13.15
CA ASP A 96 -6.73 5.40 -13.79
C ASP A 96 -7.26 4.00 -13.38
N GLU A 97 -8.39 3.91 -12.67
CA GLU A 97 -9.00 2.67 -12.14
C GLU A 97 -8.06 1.83 -11.27
N LEU A 98 -7.09 2.47 -10.61
CA LEU A 98 -6.11 1.80 -9.77
C LEU A 98 -6.62 1.61 -8.33
N PRO A 99 -6.19 0.53 -7.64
CA PRO A 99 -6.56 0.30 -6.25
C PRO A 99 -5.94 1.37 -5.32
N LEU A 100 -6.71 1.83 -4.33
CA LEU A 100 -6.27 2.84 -3.35
C LEU A 100 -5.59 2.23 -2.11
N GLY A 101 -5.48 0.92 -2.03
CA GLY A 101 -4.90 0.22 -0.89
C GLY A 101 -4.09 -1.00 -1.29
N SER A 102 -3.32 -1.51 -0.33
CA SER A 102 -2.39 -2.64 -0.51
C SER A 102 -3.07 -4.02 -0.55
N GLY A 103 -4.40 -4.09 -0.39
CA GLY A 103 -5.12 -5.36 -0.25
C GLY A 103 -4.87 -6.37 -1.37
N LEU A 104 -4.74 -5.91 -2.63
CA LEU A 104 -4.38 -6.79 -3.75
C LEU A 104 -2.92 -7.28 -3.65
N ILE A 105 -2.00 -6.44 -3.19
CA ILE A 105 -0.59 -6.81 -2.99
C ILE A 105 -0.49 -7.83 -1.84
N GLU A 106 -1.19 -7.59 -0.74
CA GLU A 106 -1.22 -8.50 0.41
C GLU A 106 -1.86 -9.85 0.05
N SER A 107 -2.96 -9.83 -0.69
CA SER A 107 -3.61 -11.02 -1.23
C SER A 107 -2.67 -11.78 -2.17
N GLY A 108 -2.04 -11.11 -3.12
CA GLY A 108 -1.04 -11.69 -4.01
C GLY A 108 0.13 -12.31 -3.23
N HIS A 109 0.68 -11.58 -2.27
CA HIS A 109 1.75 -12.10 -1.41
C HIS A 109 1.31 -13.36 -0.63
N ARG A 110 0.11 -13.36 -0.04
CA ARG A 110 -0.45 -14.50 0.69
C ARG A 110 -0.70 -15.70 -0.21
N HIS A 111 -1.39 -15.51 -1.33
CA HIS A 111 -1.88 -16.61 -2.18
C HIS A 111 -0.85 -17.09 -3.20
N VAL A 112 -0.02 -16.20 -3.72
CA VAL A 112 0.99 -16.53 -4.72
C VAL A 112 2.28 -17.01 -4.06
N LEU A 113 2.83 -16.25 -3.11
CA LEU A 113 4.14 -16.54 -2.53
C LEU A 113 4.08 -17.36 -1.25
N GLN A 114 3.39 -16.86 -0.21
CA GLN A 114 3.43 -17.48 1.12
C GLN A 114 2.85 -18.88 1.13
N LYS A 115 1.76 -19.13 0.42
CA LYS A 115 1.09 -20.44 0.36
C LYS A 115 2.04 -21.58 -0.03
N ARG A 116 3.12 -21.28 -0.75
CA ARG A 116 4.09 -22.27 -1.19
C ARG A 116 5.45 -22.13 -0.50
N LEU A 117 5.91 -20.91 -0.26
CA LEU A 117 7.25 -20.68 0.29
C LEU A 117 7.28 -20.66 1.82
N LYS A 118 6.16 -20.28 2.47
CA LYS A 118 6.05 -20.23 3.94
C LYS A 118 5.38 -21.51 4.47
N ILE A 119 6.07 -22.64 4.30
CA ILE A 119 5.63 -23.95 4.83
C ILE A 119 6.47 -24.25 6.07
N ALA A 120 5.82 -24.66 7.16
CA ALA A 120 6.52 -25.02 8.38
C ALA A 120 7.54 -26.15 8.12
N GLY A 121 8.75 -25.99 8.62
CA GLY A 121 9.85 -26.94 8.43
C GLY A 121 10.49 -26.95 7.04
N ALA A 122 10.03 -26.16 6.08
CA ALA A 122 10.65 -26.08 4.77
C ALA A 122 11.81 -25.09 4.75
N TRP A 123 12.98 -25.53 4.30
CA TRP A 123 14.17 -24.73 4.05
C TRP A 123 14.36 -24.58 2.56
N TRP A 124 14.57 -23.35 2.11
CA TRP A 124 14.71 -23.03 0.71
C TRP A 124 16.11 -22.50 0.41
N LEU A 125 16.81 -23.10 -0.57
CA LEU A 125 17.92 -22.45 -1.23
C LEU A 125 17.39 -21.25 -2.01
N TRP A 126 18.13 -20.14 -2.00
CA TRP A 126 17.71 -18.89 -2.65
C TRP A 126 17.27 -19.08 -4.10
N ASN A 127 18.06 -19.81 -4.90
CA ASN A 127 17.75 -20.04 -6.31
C ASN A 127 16.45 -20.86 -6.49
N ASN A 128 16.22 -21.84 -5.64
CA ASN A 128 14.99 -22.65 -5.69
C ASN A 128 13.76 -21.83 -5.26
N ALA A 129 13.90 -21.02 -4.23
CA ALA A 129 12.84 -20.10 -3.81
C ALA A 129 12.47 -19.09 -4.91
N ARG A 130 13.48 -18.51 -5.58
CA ARG A 130 13.30 -17.59 -6.70
C ARG A 130 12.58 -18.26 -7.88
N SER A 131 13.02 -19.46 -8.29
CA SER A 131 12.39 -20.21 -9.38
C SER A 131 10.95 -20.58 -9.03
N MET A 132 10.70 -21.02 -7.80
CA MET A 132 9.35 -21.33 -7.33
C MET A 132 8.46 -20.08 -7.32
N ALA A 133 8.96 -18.94 -6.85
CA ALA A 133 8.22 -17.69 -6.89
C ALA A 133 7.85 -17.31 -8.33
N HIS A 134 8.78 -17.42 -9.28
CA HIS A 134 8.54 -17.14 -10.70
C HIS A 134 7.43 -18.03 -11.27
N LEU A 135 7.50 -19.35 -11.08
CA LEU A 135 6.46 -20.28 -11.53
C LEU A 135 5.09 -19.96 -10.90
N ARG A 136 5.07 -19.56 -9.64
CA ARG A 136 3.83 -19.15 -8.96
C ARG A 136 3.21 -17.88 -9.54
N VAL A 137 4.05 -16.92 -9.95
CA VAL A 137 3.60 -15.69 -10.63
C VAL A 137 3.06 -16.01 -12.02
N LEU A 138 3.77 -16.81 -12.82
CA LEU A 138 3.30 -17.26 -14.13
C LEU A 138 1.92 -17.92 -14.03
N ARG A 139 1.74 -18.80 -13.05
CA ARG A 139 0.44 -19.45 -12.80
C ARG A 139 -0.66 -18.47 -12.41
N ALA A 140 -0.34 -17.50 -11.55
CA ALA A 140 -1.31 -16.50 -11.12
C ALA A 140 -1.77 -15.59 -12.26
N ASN A 141 -0.87 -15.32 -13.23
CA ASN A 141 -1.14 -14.54 -14.44
C ASN A 141 -1.72 -15.37 -15.59
N GLN A 142 -1.86 -16.69 -15.43
CA GLN A 142 -2.29 -17.62 -16.48
C GLN A 142 -1.31 -17.71 -17.69
N ASP A 143 -0.02 -17.38 -17.46
CA ASP A 143 1.04 -17.40 -18.48
C ASP A 143 1.79 -18.75 -18.54
N GLU A 144 1.37 -19.73 -17.75
CA GLU A 144 2.07 -21.02 -17.55
C GLU A 144 2.16 -21.81 -18.86
N ASP A 145 1.09 -21.88 -19.65
CA ASP A 145 1.10 -22.60 -20.93
C ASP A 145 2.03 -21.96 -21.97
N ALA A 146 2.02 -20.64 -22.07
CA ALA A 146 2.93 -19.90 -22.95
C ALA A 146 4.40 -20.11 -22.54
N TYR A 147 4.67 -20.09 -21.24
CA TYR A 147 6.00 -20.38 -20.70
C TYR A 147 6.48 -21.79 -21.08
N TRP A 148 5.69 -22.83 -20.84
CA TRP A 148 6.07 -24.20 -21.15
C TRP A 148 6.25 -24.44 -22.65
N LYS A 149 5.40 -23.86 -23.50
CA LYS A 149 5.58 -23.88 -24.96
C LYS A 149 6.92 -23.25 -25.35
N SER A 150 7.30 -22.12 -24.75
CA SER A 150 8.58 -21.46 -25.03
C SER A 150 9.81 -22.30 -24.66
N ILE A 151 9.71 -23.02 -23.53
CA ILE A 151 10.77 -23.95 -23.11
C ILE A 151 10.87 -25.14 -24.05
N TRP A 152 9.73 -25.72 -24.41
CA TRP A 152 9.67 -26.85 -25.34
C TRP A 152 10.32 -26.55 -26.69
N HIS A 153 9.97 -25.41 -27.28
CA HIS A 153 10.56 -24.98 -28.56
C HIS A 153 12.07 -24.73 -28.51
N LYS A 154 12.61 -24.36 -27.34
CA LYS A 154 14.06 -24.16 -27.16
C LYS A 154 14.86 -25.48 -27.05
N HIS A 155 14.17 -26.55 -26.66
CA HIS A 155 14.80 -27.87 -26.38
C HIS A 155 14.25 -28.98 -27.27
N ALA A 156 13.38 -28.66 -28.23
CA ALA A 156 12.96 -29.61 -29.25
C ALA A 156 14.17 -29.96 -30.12
N PRO A 157 14.42 -31.24 -30.43
CA PRO A 157 15.54 -31.68 -31.25
C PRO A 157 15.46 -31.15 -32.69
#